data_625c4fac47a14f7ab0de147909f7dbff
#
_entry.id   625c4fac47a14f7ab0de147909f7dbff
#
_cell.length_a   1.000
_cell.length_b   1.000
_cell.length_c   1.000
_cell.angle_alpha   90.00
_cell.angle_beta   90.00
_cell.angle_gamma   90.00
#
_symmetry.space_group_name_H-M   'P 1'
#
loop_
_entity.id
_entity.type
_entity.pdbx_description
1 polymer ?
#
loop_
_entity_poly.entity_id
_entity_poly.type
_entity_poly.pdbx_seq_one_letter_code
_entity_poly.pdbx_strand_id
1 'polypeptide(L)'
;MFGSIRKLPPGHTLTLRERALTVRSFWRPDYADKLALTEDEAVDALDRELRVSVEGMLVADVPLGAFVSGGIDSGLIAAMMTDLTGGPIDTFNIGFEGNVAVSEHREAERVAAHLGSRHHALMLSPDHVLDAFDRWIDVFDEPFADQAALPTMLLSGYARRDVTVVLTGEGADEVFGGYSNYRKRVREEHLTRWLAHPASPLPALVKALPVGWRKDRLLRSLTEPLARRYRTIPNVFDVLLHPTLFTPQFLVATSAAPDVGTLAAAAFEEANSAHYLDRLLHVDTRLWLPDDLLTKVDRATMTHSLEARVPYLDHRFVEFCARLDPSLKIRGTTHKHILKRVAERYLPREIVHRGKQGFVMPLTEWLAGRLHGELDEHLGAGGLARRGLFREGVLARLLAEHRRGRRNHAGRLWALLILERWFRRYAPSWSCA
;
A
#
# COMPACT_ATOMS: atom_id res chain seq x y z
N MET A 1 1.18 -10.88 -15.60
CA MET A 1 0.36 -12.11 -15.56
C MET A 1 0.35 -12.79 -16.93
N PHE A 2 -0.05 -12.14 -17.98
CA PHE A 2 -0.06 -12.68 -19.35
C PHE A 2 1.19 -12.22 -20.11
N GLY A 3 1.96 -13.17 -20.69
CA GLY A 3 3.26 -12.88 -21.28
C GLY A 3 3.23 -11.90 -22.48
N SER A 4 2.10 -11.82 -23.19
CA SER A 4 1.90 -10.94 -24.35
C SER A 4 1.25 -9.59 -24.01
N ILE A 5 0.80 -9.39 -22.75
CA ILE A 5 0.15 -8.16 -22.30
C ILE A 5 1.09 -7.41 -21.36
N ARG A 6 1.29 -6.13 -21.61
CA ARG A 6 2.13 -5.26 -20.80
C ARG A 6 1.35 -4.04 -20.35
N LYS A 7 1.55 -3.61 -19.11
CA LYS A 7 1.03 -2.33 -18.61
C LYS A 7 1.91 -1.19 -19.11
N LEU A 8 1.29 -0.05 -19.45
CA LEU A 8 2.03 1.18 -19.69
C LEU A 8 2.57 1.70 -18.35
N PRO A 9 3.88 1.98 -18.21
CA PRO A 9 4.40 2.48 -16.95
C PRO A 9 3.80 3.85 -16.57
N PRO A 10 3.66 4.17 -15.27
CA PRO A 10 3.19 5.47 -14.82
C PRO A 10 4.04 6.62 -15.37
N GLY A 11 3.41 7.75 -15.72
CA GLY A 11 4.10 8.92 -16.26
C GLY A 11 4.68 8.71 -17.67
N HIS A 12 4.14 7.76 -18.46
CA HIS A 12 4.61 7.47 -19.81
C HIS A 12 3.50 7.62 -20.83
N THR A 13 3.89 7.97 -22.04
CA THR A 13 3.06 7.91 -23.26
C THR A 13 3.47 6.71 -24.11
N LEU A 14 2.49 6.14 -24.79
CA LEU A 14 2.67 5.09 -25.78
C LEU A 14 2.17 5.61 -27.13
N THR A 15 3.03 5.58 -28.15
CA THR A 15 2.67 5.96 -29.51
C THR A 15 2.89 4.76 -30.43
N LEU A 16 1.85 4.39 -31.17
CA LEU A 16 1.94 3.40 -32.25
C LEU A 16 1.87 4.12 -33.61
N ARG A 17 2.95 4.05 -34.39
CA ARG A 17 3.02 4.64 -35.74
C ARG A 17 3.66 3.63 -36.68
N GLU A 18 3.00 3.31 -37.78
CA GLU A 18 3.52 2.42 -38.84
C GLU A 18 4.04 1.07 -38.28
N ARG A 19 3.31 0.48 -37.29
CA ARG A 19 3.69 -0.73 -36.55
C ARG A 19 4.89 -0.59 -35.61
N ALA A 20 5.51 0.60 -35.52
CA ALA A 20 6.54 0.88 -34.53
C ALA A 20 5.90 1.42 -33.24
N LEU A 21 6.19 0.76 -32.12
CA LEU A 21 5.69 1.13 -30.80
C LEU A 21 6.80 1.87 -30.05
N THR A 22 6.48 3.09 -29.60
CA THR A 22 7.40 3.92 -28.82
C THR A 22 6.77 4.24 -27.47
N VAL A 23 7.50 3.98 -26.38
CA VAL A 23 7.11 4.34 -25.01
C VAL A 23 8.10 5.39 -24.51
N ARG A 24 7.58 6.52 -24.01
CA ARG A 24 8.40 7.63 -23.51
C ARG A 24 7.87 8.14 -22.18
N SER A 25 8.77 8.38 -21.21
CA SER A 25 8.41 9.10 -19.98
C SER A 25 8.17 10.57 -20.31
N PHE A 26 7.05 11.11 -19.83
CA PHE A 26 6.73 12.54 -19.94
C PHE A 26 6.74 13.23 -18.56
N TRP A 27 6.63 12.47 -17.48
CA TRP A 27 6.62 13.00 -16.13
C TRP A 27 7.24 12.02 -15.12
N ARG A 28 7.95 12.58 -14.15
CA ARG A 28 8.43 11.89 -12.95
C ARG A 28 8.71 12.94 -11.86
N PRO A 29 8.57 12.59 -10.56
CA PRO A 29 8.98 13.49 -9.49
C PRO A 29 10.49 13.78 -9.56
N ASP A 30 10.86 15.04 -9.34
CA ASP A 30 12.25 15.48 -9.27
C ASP A 30 12.64 15.78 -7.82
N TYR A 31 13.66 15.10 -7.32
CA TYR A 31 14.15 15.22 -5.95
C TYR A 31 15.50 15.96 -5.85
N ALA A 32 16.08 16.42 -6.96
CA ALA A 32 17.44 16.96 -6.97
C ALA A 32 17.51 18.31 -6.24
N ASP A 33 16.62 19.23 -6.57
CA ASP A 33 16.66 20.59 -6.07
C ASP A 33 15.81 20.74 -4.83
N LYS A 34 16.44 20.90 -3.66
CA LYS A 34 15.74 21.11 -2.40
C LYS A 34 15.43 22.58 -2.16
N LEU A 35 14.24 22.86 -1.64
CA LEU A 35 13.83 24.20 -1.23
C LEU A 35 14.57 24.59 0.05
N ALA A 36 15.17 25.77 0.04
CA ALA A 36 15.81 26.34 1.21
C ALA A 36 14.76 27.09 2.06
N LEU A 37 13.91 26.34 2.75
CA LEU A 37 12.86 26.86 3.62
C LEU A 37 13.15 26.51 5.08
N THR A 38 12.84 27.42 5.98
CA THR A 38 12.68 27.11 7.40
C THR A 38 11.47 26.17 7.60
N GLU A 39 11.37 25.53 8.75
CA GLU A 39 10.25 24.62 9.03
C GLU A 39 8.89 25.34 8.94
N ASP A 40 8.79 26.56 9.51
CA ASP A 40 7.53 27.31 9.51
C ASP A 40 7.15 27.80 8.10
N GLU A 41 8.11 28.27 7.31
CA GLU A 41 7.88 28.61 5.90
C GLU A 41 7.44 27.38 5.08
N ALA A 42 8.03 26.21 5.35
CA ALA A 42 7.65 24.97 4.70
C ALA A 42 6.24 24.51 5.11
N VAL A 43 5.83 24.68 6.36
CA VAL A 43 4.47 24.42 6.84
C VAL A 43 3.46 25.32 6.14
N ASP A 44 3.74 26.63 6.05
CA ASP A 44 2.86 27.59 5.38
C ASP A 44 2.76 27.32 3.87
N ALA A 45 3.87 26.97 3.23
CA ALA A 45 3.88 26.62 1.82
C ALA A 45 3.11 25.32 1.57
N LEU A 46 3.34 24.30 2.39
CA LEU A 46 2.65 23.00 2.27
C LEU A 46 1.15 23.14 2.46
N ASP A 47 0.72 23.94 3.41
CA ASP A 47 -0.70 24.23 3.67
C ASP A 47 -1.35 24.87 2.43
N ARG A 48 -0.72 25.89 1.85
CA ARG A 48 -1.20 26.54 0.62
C ARG A 48 -1.28 25.58 -0.57
N GLU A 49 -0.22 24.80 -0.82
CA GLU A 49 -0.16 23.88 -1.95
C GLU A 49 -1.20 22.75 -1.83
N LEU A 50 -1.38 22.20 -0.62
CA LEU A 50 -2.41 21.19 -0.39
C LEU A 50 -3.82 21.77 -0.54
N ARG A 51 -4.03 22.98 -0.06
CA ARG A 51 -5.31 23.68 -0.19
C ARG A 51 -5.66 23.93 -1.66
N VAL A 52 -4.69 24.36 -2.49
CA VAL A 52 -4.88 24.51 -3.93
C VAL A 52 -5.22 23.18 -4.60
N SER A 53 -4.56 22.09 -4.20
CA SER A 53 -4.86 20.76 -4.71
C SER A 53 -6.29 20.31 -4.35
N VAL A 54 -6.70 20.49 -3.09
CA VAL A 54 -8.06 20.15 -2.64
C VAL A 54 -9.10 20.99 -3.39
N GLU A 55 -8.89 22.32 -3.47
CA GLU A 55 -9.80 23.24 -4.16
C GLU A 55 -10.00 22.86 -5.63
N GLY A 56 -8.91 22.55 -6.35
CA GLY A 56 -8.99 22.08 -7.74
C GLY A 56 -9.78 20.77 -7.90
N MET A 57 -9.76 19.91 -6.88
CA MET A 57 -10.50 18.64 -6.87
C MET A 57 -11.95 18.76 -6.36
N LEU A 58 -12.36 19.93 -5.90
CA LEU A 58 -13.77 20.21 -5.55
C LEU A 58 -14.63 20.60 -6.75
N VAL A 59 -14.00 20.93 -7.89
CA VAL A 59 -14.76 21.30 -9.11
C VAL A 59 -15.53 20.10 -9.63
N ALA A 60 -16.86 20.14 -9.53
CA ALA A 60 -17.74 19.08 -10.00
C ALA A 60 -19.18 19.60 -10.15
N ASP A 61 -19.92 19.01 -11.11
CA ASP A 61 -21.35 19.25 -11.33
C ASP A 61 -22.25 18.23 -10.61
N VAL A 62 -21.66 17.43 -9.72
CA VAL A 62 -22.29 16.33 -8.99
C VAL A 62 -21.96 16.40 -7.51
N PRO A 63 -22.75 15.76 -6.62
CA PRO A 63 -22.44 15.72 -5.18
C PRO A 63 -21.08 15.07 -4.88
N LEU A 64 -20.31 15.72 -3.99
CA LEU A 64 -19.02 15.25 -3.51
C LEU A 64 -19.08 14.87 -2.03
N GLY A 65 -18.22 13.91 -1.66
CA GLY A 65 -17.96 13.52 -0.27
C GLY A 65 -16.51 13.19 -0.02
N ALA A 66 -16.22 12.62 1.14
CA ALA A 66 -14.88 12.17 1.50
C ALA A 66 -14.89 10.78 2.14
N PHE A 67 -13.92 9.95 1.82
CA PHE A 67 -13.61 8.76 2.62
C PHE A 67 -12.76 9.19 3.83
N VAL A 68 -13.24 8.88 5.03
CA VAL A 68 -12.56 9.26 6.28
C VAL A 68 -12.25 8.01 7.10
N SER A 69 -10.95 7.85 7.39
CA SER A 69 -10.49 6.84 8.32
C SER A 69 -10.13 7.46 9.64
N GLY A 70 -10.27 7.43 10.72
CA GLY A 70 -9.78 8.18 11.91
C GLY A 70 -8.31 8.63 11.86
N GLY A 71 -7.68 8.60 10.70
CA GLY A 71 -6.30 9.00 10.45
C GLY A 71 -6.14 10.45 10.00
N ILE A 72 -4.92 10.96 10.15
CA ILE A 72 -4.55 12.33 9.78
C ILE A 72 -4.75 12.62 8.28
N ASP A 73 -4.49 11.66 7.40
CA ASP A 73 -4.44 11.88 5.96
C ASP A 73 -5.82 12.23 5.40
N SER A 74 -6.78 11.35 5.61
CA SER A 74 -8.16 11.56 5.19
C SER A 74 -8.86 12.64 6.02
N GLY A 75 -8.51 12.74 7.30
CA GLY A 75 -9.05 13.77 8.18
C GLY A 75 -8.68 15.18 7.74
N LEU A 76 -7.42 15.41 7.34
CA LEU A 76 -6.95 16.71 6.85
C LEU A 76 -7.63 17.09 5.52
N ILE A 77 -7.78 16.15 4.59
CA ILE A 77 -8.51 16.39 3.33
C ILE A 77 -9.97 16.76 3.63
N ALA A 78 -10.65 16.01 4.48
CA ALA A 78 -12.03 16.31 4.86
C ALA A 78 -12.16 17.67 5.57
N ALA A 79 -11.19 18.05 6.42
CA ALA A 79 -11.16 19.35 7.09
C ALA A 79 -11.00 20.51 6.09
N MET A 80 -10.07 20.39 5.14
CA MET A 80 -9.88 21.40 4.09
C MET A 80 -11.10 21.48 3.16
N MET A 81 -11.75 20.35 2.83
CA MET A 81 -13.01 20.36 2.08
C MET A 81 -14.10 21.13 2.82
N THR A 82 -14.30 20.86 4.12
CA THR A 82 -15.30 21.55 4.94
C THR A 82 -15.07 23.05 4.98
N ASP A 83 -13.82 23.46 5.16
CA ASP A 83 -13.42 24.89 5.19
C ASP A 83 -13.63 25.57 3.82
N LEU A 84 -13.24 24.92 2.72
CA LEU A 84 -13.39 25.45 1.36
C LEU A 84 -14.84 25.52 0.88
N THR A 85 -15.68 24.57 1.27
CA THR A 85 -17.09 24.57 0.90
C THR A 85 -17.97 25.45 1.79
N GLY A 86 -17.46 25.84 2.96
CA GLY A 86 -18.17 26.67 3.93
C GLY A 86 -19.38 25.97 4.59
N GLY A 87 -19.45 24.64 4.52
CA GLY A 87 -20.56 23.86 5.08
C GLY A 87 -20.26 22.39 5.29
N PRO A 88 -21.22 21.65 5.87
CA PRO A 88 -21.04 20.23 6.16
C PRO A 88 -20.94 19.41 4.87
N ILE A 89 -19.92 18.58 4.80
CA ILE A 89 -19.69 17.58 3.72
C ILE A 89 -20.22 16.21 4.13
N ASP A 90 -20.48 15.33 3.16
CA ASP A 90 -20.74 13.92 3.41
C ASP A 90 -19.45 13.15 3.59
N THR A 91 -19.31 12.42 4.69
CA THR A 91 -18.13 11.61 5.00
C THR A 91 -18.54 10.16 5.16
N PHE A 92 -17.73 9.24 4.60
CA PHE A 92 -18.02 7.82 4.58
C PHE A 92 -16.88 7.04 5.21
N ASN A 93 -17.22 6.04 6.02
CA ASN A 93 -16.28 5.17 6.71
C ASN A 93 -16.76 3.72 6.73
N ILE A 94 -15.82 2.81 6.92
CA ILE A 94 -16.08 1.40 7.23
C ILE A 94 -15.66 1.06 8.64
N GLY A 95 -16.52 0.32 9.33
CA GLY A 95 -16.22 -0.43 10.53
C GLY A 95 -16.34 -1.94 10.29
N PHE A 96 -15.92 -2.72 11.25
CA PHE A 96 -16.08 -4.17 11.26
C PHE A 96 -16.94 -4.58 12.45
N GLU A 97 -17.90 -5.50 12.23
CA GLU A 97 -18.75 -6.03 13.29
C GLU A 97 -17.92 -6.77 14.34
N GLY A 98 -18.39 -6.71 15.57
CA GLY A 98 -17.63 -7.18 16.72
C GLY A 98 -16.65 -6.12 17.24
N ASN A 99 -16.15 -6.31 18.44
CA ASN A 99 -15.18 -5.39 19.05
C ASN A 99 -13.76 -5.72 18.56
N VAL A 100 -13.51 -5.49 17.27
CA VAL A 100 -12.21 -5.82 16.67
C VAL A 100 -11.25 -4.64 16.74
N ALA A 101 -10.04 -4.90 17.18
CA ALA A 101 -9.01 -3.88 17.41
C ALA A 101 -8.59 -3.11 16.13
N VAL A 102 -8.87 -3.66 14.95
CA VAL A 102 -8.56 -3.04 13.65
C VAL A 102 -9.65 -2.11 13.12
N SER A 103 -10.82 -2.02 13.80
CA SER A 103 -11.92 -1.19 13.37
C SER A 103 -11.71 0.27 13.80
N GLU A 104 -11.62 1.18 12.84
CA GLU A 104 -11.36 2.61 13.07
C GLU A 104 -12.64 3.48 13.03
N HIS A 105 -13.84 2.88 13.03
CA HIS A 105 -15.10 3.63 12.88
C HIS A 105 -15.29 4.72 13.95
N ARG A 106 -14.94 4.41 15.22
CA ARG A 106 -15.06 5.38 16.33
C ARG A 106 -14.16 6.60 16.16
N GLU A 107 -12.99 6.39 15.61
CA GLU A 107 -12.04 7.45 15.31
C GLU A 107 -12.50 8.30 14.14
N ALA A 108 -13.08 7.65 13.12
CA ALA A 108 -13.70 8.36 12.01
C ALA A 108 -14.91 9.19 12.46
N GLU A 109 -15.75 8.66 13.36
CA GLU A 109 -16.83 9.41 14.01
C GLU A 109 -16.32 10.65 14.76
N ARG A 110 -15.19 10.55 15.46
CA ARG A 110 -14.59 11.71 16.16
C ARG A 110 -14.12 12.79 15.18
N VAL A 111 -13.49 12.38 14.07
CA VAL A 111 -13.10 13.32 13.00
C VAL A 111 -14.36 13.97 12.44
N ALA A 112 -15.36 13.20 12.09
CA ALA A 112 -16.61 13.69 11.52
C ALA A 112 -17.36 14.64 12.46
N ALA A 113 -17.42 14.32 13.74
CA ALA A 113 -18.03 15.18 14.77
C ALA A 113 -17.28 16.50 14.92
N HIS A 114 -15.93 16.48 14.90
CA HIS A 114 -15.12 17.69 14.94
C HIS A 114 -15.41 18.61 13.73
N LEU A 115 -15.56 18.02 12.54
CA LEU A 115 -15.83 18.74 11.30
C LEU A 115 -17.31 19.14 11.11
N GLY A 116 -18.21 18.65 11.95
CA GLY A 116 -19.65 18.85 11.77
C GLY A 116 -20.19 18.21 10.47
N SER A 117 -19.53 17.16 9.96
CA SER A 117 -19.91 16.50 8.72
C SER A 117 -21.12 15.58 8.88
N ARG A 118 -21.82 15.30 7.77
CA ARG A 118 -22.83 14.25 7.70
C ARG A 118 -22.12 12.90 7.54
N HIS A 119 -22.00 12.16 8.64
CA HIS A 119 -21.19 10.94 8.68
C HIS A 119 -21.99 9.68 8.42
N HIS A 120 -21.52 8.86 7.50
CA HIS A 120 -22.11 7.60 7.09
C HIS A 120 -21.14 6.44 7.36
N ALA A 121 -21.47 5.57 8.32
CA ALA A 121 -20.65 4.41 8.66
C ALA A 121 -21.27 3.13 8.12
N LEU A 122 -20.49 2.32 7.39
CA LEU A 122 -20.85 0.98 6.94
C LEU A 122 -20.17 -0.06 7.82
N MET A 123 -20.96 -0.90 8.52
CA MET A 123 -20.42 -2.00 9.31
C MET A 123 -20.37 -3.29 8.49
N LEU A 124 -19.16 -3.86 8.36
CA LEU A 124 -18.94 -5.09 7.59
C LEU A 124 -18.85 -6.33 8.49
N SER A 125 -19.52 -7.39 8.05
CA SER A 125 -19.40 -8.75 8.56
C SER A 125 -18.63 -9.66 7.58
N PRO A 126 -18.20 -10.85 8.00
CA PRO A 126 -17.61 -11.83 7.08
C PRO A 126 -18.54 -12.25 5.92
N ASP A 127 -19.86 -12.22 6.12
CA ASP A 127 -20.84 -12.60 5.07
C ASP A 127 -20.85 -11.58 3.94
N HIS A 128 -20.72 -10.29 4.21
CA HIS A 128 -20.54 -9.27 3.17
C HIS A 128 -19.31 -9.54 2.28
N VAL A 129 -18.26 -10.10 2.87
CA VAL A 129 -17.04 -10.47 2.12
C VAL A 129 -17.31 -11.68 1.23
N LEU A 130 -18.00 -12.72 1.74
CA LEU A 130 -18.36 -13.91 0.97
C LEU A 130 -19.22 -13.55 -0.25
N ASP A 131 -20.23 -12.73 -0.06
CA ASP A 131 -21.16 -12.30 -1.13
C ASP A 131 -20.47 -11.47 -2.22
N ALA A 132 -19.36 -10.81 -1.90
CA ALA A 132 -18.65 -9.94 -2.83
C ALA A 132 -17.45 -10.60 -3.54
N PHE A 133 -17.07 -11.82 -3.18
CA PHE A 133 -15.85 -12.46 -3.69
C PHE A 133 -15.80 -12.59 -5.21
N ASP A 134 -16.87 -13.09 -5.83
CA ASP A 134 -16.87 -13.33 -7.27
C ASP A 134 -16.78 -12.03 -8.05
N ARG A 135 -17.53 -11.02 -7.61
CA ARG A 135 -17.46 -9.68 -8.18
C ARG A 135 -16.06 -9.08 -8.04
N TRP A 136 -15.42 -9.27 -6.90
CA TRP A 136 -14.05 -8.79 -6.70
C TRP A 136 -13.05 -9.40 -7.68
N ILE A 137 -13.08 -10.72 -7.87
CA ILE A 137 -12.19 -11.40 -8.83
C ILE A 137 -12.37 -10.84 -10.26
N ASP A 138 -13.62 -10.54 -10.64
CA ASP A 138 -13.91 -9.98 -11.97
C ASP A 138 -13.42 -8.52 -12.13
N VAL A 139 -13.41 -7.74 -11.05
CA VAL A 139 -13.01 -6.32 -11.08
C VAL A 139 -11.52 -6.12 -11.29
N PHE A 140 -10.68 -6.98 -10.67
CA PHE A 140 -9.24 -6.73 -10.65
C PHE A 140 -8.46 -7.40 -11.78
N ASP A 141 -9.03 -8.29 -12.59
CA ASP A 141 -8.40 -9.03 -13.72
C ASP A 141 -7.16 -9.87 -13.34
N GLU A 142 -6.46 -9.51 -12.29
CA GLU A 142 -5.27 -10.14 -11.75
C GLU A 142 -5.55 -10.64 -10.32
N PRO A 143 -4.78 -11.58 -9.78
CA PRO A 143 -4.96 -12.06 -8.39
C PRO A 143 -4.54 -10.98 -7.39
N PHE A 144 -5.37 -9.96 -7.25
CA PHE A 144 -5.14 -8.77 -6.43
C PHE A 144 -5.52 -9.05 -4.98
N ALA A 145 -4.56 -9.14 -4.07
CA ALA A 145 -4.75 -9.61 -2.71
C ALA A 145 -4.61 -8.53 -1.61
N ASP A 146 -4.67 -7.25 -1.96
CA ASP A 146 -4.73 -6.18 -0.95
C ASP A 146 -6.02 -6.33 -0.14
N GLN A 147 -5.84 -6.47 1.18
CA GLN A 147 -6.94 -6.67 2.13
C GLN A 147 -7.92 -5.49 2.18
N ALA A 148 -7.46 -4.30 1.82
CA ALA A 148 -8.31 -3.10 1.81
C ALA A 148 -9.20 -3.01 0.56
N ALA A 149 -8.92 -3.78 -0.50
CA ALA A 149 -9.62 -3.64 -1.77
C ALA A 149 -11.11 -3.97 -1.68
N LEU A 150 -11.46 -5.08 -1.03
CA LEU A 150 -12.84 -5.49 -0.88
C LEU A 150 -13.67 -4.53 0.00
N PRO A 151 -13.18 -4.12 1.19
CA PRO A 151 -13.86 -3.08 1.97
C PRO A 151 -14.03 -1.77 1.18
N THR A 152 -13.00 -1.34 0.43
CA THR A 152 -13.10 -0.12 -0.41
C THR A 152 -14.20 -0.27 -1.47
N MET A 153 -14.31 -1.43 -2.11
CA MET A 153 -15.37 -1.70 -3.09
C MET A 153 -16.76 -1.62 -2.45
N LEU A 154 -16.96 -2.23 -1.28
CA LEU A 154 -18.24 -2.21 -0.57
C LEU A 154 -18.60 -0.79 -0.08
N LEU A 155 -17.63 -0.05 0.46
CA LEU A 155 -17.80 1.35 0.85
C LEU A 155 -18.20 2.22 -0.34
N SER A 156 -17.59 1.96 -1.50
CA SER A 156 -17.89 2.70 -2.72
C SER A 156 -19.34 2.52 -3.18
N GLY A 157 -19.83 1.28 -3.10
CA GLY A 157 -21.27 1.00 -3.38
C GLY A 157 -22.20 1.65 -2.38
N TYR A 158 -21.79 1.78 -1.13
CA TYR A 158 -22.54 2.46 -0.10
C TYR A 158 -22.56 3.99 -0.34
N ALA A 159 -21.40 4.61 -0.53
CA ALA A 159 -21.25 6.04 -0.76
C ALA A 159 -21.92 6.52 -2.06
N ARG A 160 -21.96 5.66 -3.09
CA ARG A 160 -22.56 6.00 -4.40
C ARG A 160 -24.06 6.34 -4.33
N ARG A 161 -24.72 5.98 -3.24
CA ARG A 161 -26.12 6.32 -3.01
C ARG A 161 -26.34 7.81 -2.81
N ASP A 162 -25.34 8.49 -2.25
CA ASP A 162 -25.43 9.89 -1.83
C ASP A 162 -24.52 10.81 -2.66
N VAL A 163 -23.35 10.30 -3.14
CA VAL A 163 -22.36 11.08 -3.86
C VAL A 163 -21.87 10.38 -5.12
N THR A 164 -21.31 11.13 -6.05
CA THR A 164 -20.73 10.60 -7.30
C THR A 164 -19.20 10.74 -7.31
N VAL A 165 -18.67 11.63 -6.51
CA VAL A 165 -17.22 11.87 -6.34
C VAL A 165 -16.86 11.79 -4.86
N VAL A 166 -15.71 11.21 -4.54
CA VAL A 166 -15.14 11.23 -3.18
C VAL A 166 -13.68 11.65 -3.23
N LEU A 167 -13.27 12.46 -2.25
CA LEU A 167 -11.85 12.70 -2.02
C LEU A 167 -11.31 11.70 -1.00
N THR A 168 -10.06 11.29 -1.17
CA THR A 168 -9.40 10.30 -0.32
C THR A 168 -8.05 10.78 0.17
N GLY A 169 -7.54 10.16 1.24
CA GLY A 169 -6.22 10.46 1.82
C GLY A 169 -5.07 9.61 1.26
N GLU A 170 -5.27 8.89 0.17
CA GLU A 170 -4.23 8.04 -0.42
C GLU A 170 -3.03 8.86 -0.90
N GLY A 171 -1.85 8.25 -0.93
CA GLY A 171 -0.60 8.88 -1.38
C GLY A 171 0.15 9.67 -0.29
N ALA A 172 -0.50 10.05 0.81
CA ALA A 172 0.16 10.80 1.87
C ALA A 172 1.34 10.05 2.52
N ASP A 173 1.24 8.72 2.60
CA ASP A 173 2.31 7.89 3.16
C ASP A 173 3.55 7.85 2.26
N GLU A 174 3.36 7.76 0.97
CA GLU A 174 4.40 7.69 -0.05
C GLU A 174 5.08 9.04 -0.25
N VAL A 175 4.33 10.13 -0.10
CA VAL A 175 4.86 11.49 -0.24
C VAL A 175 5.61 11.96 1.01
N PHE A 176 5.12 11.60 2.22
CA PHE A 176 5.65 12.11 3.50
C PHE A 176 6.34 11.06 4.38
N GLY A 177 6.56 9.85 3.87
CA GLY A 177 7.26 8.80 4.62
C GLY A 177 6.46 8.27 5.82
N GLY A 178 5.17 7.97 5.62
CA GLY A 178 4.27 7.57 6.70
C GLY A 178 4.47 6.14 7.21
N TYR A 179 5.03 5.24 6.42
CA TYR A 179 5.23 3.85 6.83
C TYR A 179 6.41 3.70 7.78
N SER A 180 6.24 2.89 8.83
CA SER A 180 7.30 2.59 9.80
C SER A 180 8.56 1.98 9.17
N ASN A 181 8.40 1.36 8.00
CA ASN A 181 9.49 0.76 7.26
C ASN A 181 10.50 1.80 6.75
N TYR A 182 10.08 3.01 6.35
CA TYR A 182 10.99 4.07 5.91
C TYR A 182 12.01 4.42 6.99
N ARG A 183 11.55 4.69 8.21
CA ARG A 183 12.44 5.02 9.34
C ARG A 183 13.41 3.87 9.63
N LYS A 184 12.91 2.64 9.60
CA LYS A 184 13.75 1.46 9.81
C LYS A 184 14.85 1.40 8.75
N ARG A 185 14.53 1.63 7.48
CA ARG A 185 15.49 1.58 6.38
C ARG A 185 16.49 2.72 6.41
N VAL A 186 16.06 3.93 6.75
CA VAL A 186 16.96 5.07 6.95
C VAL A 186 17.97 4.78 8.08
N ARG A 187 17.50 4.19 9.20
CA ARG A 187 18.40 3.79 10.30
C ARG A 187 19.35 2.67 9.88
N GLU A 188 18.88 1.69 9.13
CA GLU A 188 19.73 0.61 8.59
C GLU A 188 20.78 1.16 7.62
N GLU A 189 20.45 2.17 6.83
CA GLU A 189 21.38 2.85 5.93
C GLU A 189 22.49 3.57 6.71
N HIS A 190 22.14 4.37 7.71
CA HIS A 190 23.12 5.01 8.58
C HIS A 190 24.04 3.99 9.27
N LEU A 191 23.45 2.92 9.81
CA LEU A 191 24.23 1.84 10.42
C LEU A 191 25.16 1.17 9.41
N THR A 192 24.68 0.91 8.20
CA THR A 192 25.47 0.27 7.14
C THR A 192 26.64 1.15 6.69
N ARG A 193 26.42 2.46 6.52
CA ARG A 193 27.50 3.41 6.21
C ARG A 193 28.56 3.41 7.30
N TRP A 194 28.13 3.40 8.57
CA TRP A 194 29.05 3.31 9.69
C TRP A 194 29.82 1.98 9.72
N LEU A 195 29.13 0.86 9.43
CA LEU A 195 29.74 -0.48 9.36
C LEU A 195 30.67 -0.67 8.16
N ALA A 196 30.40 -0.03 7.04
CA ALA A 196 31.25 -0.05 5.86
C ALA A 196 32.52 0.83 6.00
N HIS A 197 32.61 1.59 7.10
CA HIS A 197 33.80 2.38 7.38
C HIS A 197 35.03 1.46 7.56
N PRO A 198 36.19 1.75 6.92
CA PRO A 198 37.35 0.88 6.95
C PRO A 198 37.83 0.46 8.35
N ALA A 199 37.58 1.30 9.36
CA ALA A 199 37.98 1.05 10.75
C ALA A 199 36.94 0.23 11.56
N SER A 200 35.88 -0.27 10.95
CA SER A 200 34.81 -1.02 11.67
C SER A 200 35.22 -2.48 11.90
N PRO A 201 35.25 -2.99 13.15
CA PRO A 201 35.57 -4.39 13.44
C PRO A 201 34.39 -5.34 13.20
N LEU A 202 33.19 -4.81 12.91
CA LEU A 202 31.91 -5.54 12.89
C LEU A 202 31.78 -6.57 11.76
N PRO A 203 32.28 -6.38 10.54
CA PRO A 203 32.25 -7.44 9.53
C PRO A 203 32.92 -8.74 9.98
N ALA A 204 34.01 -8.63 10.73
CA ALA A 204 34.70 -9.78 11.31
C ALA A 204 33.87 -10.45 12.40
N LEU A 205 33.23 -9.64 13.27
CA LEU A 205 32.39 -10.14 14.35
C LEU A 205 31.12 -10.87 13.81
N VAL A 206 30.50 -10.34 12.76
CA VAL A 206 29.34 -10.99 12.12
C VAL A 206 29.72 -12.30 11.45
N LYS A 207 30.92 -12.41 10.86
CA LYS A 207 31.44 -13.67 10.32
C LYS A 207 31.64 -14.73 11.41
N ALA A 208 31.96 -14.33 12.64
CA ALA A 208 32.18 -15.21 13.76
C ALA A 208 30.91 -15.74 14.44
N LEU A 209 29.71 -15.20 14.12
CA LEU A 209 28.44 -15.68 14.67
C LEU A 209 28.12 -17.10 14.18
N PRO A 210 27.50 -17.96 15.03
CA PRO A 210 27.10 -19.31 14.65
C PRO A 210 26.11 -19.28 13.47
N VAL A 211 26.18 -20.30 12.63
CA VAL A 211 25.34 -20.44 11.43
C VAL A 211 23.87 -20.55 11.82
N GLY A 212 23.02 -19.74 11.18
CA GLY A 212 21.56 -19.78 11.38
C GLY A 212 20.85 -18.71 10.54
N TRP A 213 19.57 -18.90 10.27
CA TRP A 213 18.78 -18.00 9.40
C TRP A 213 18.84 -16.51 9.84
N ARG A 214 19.02 -16.22 11.13
CA ARG A 214 19.23 -14.86 11.64
C ARG A 214 20.58 -14.27 11.18
N LYS A 215 21.63 -15.09 11.10
CA LYS A 215 22.94 -14.70 10.59
C LYS A 215 22.85 -14.41 9.10
N ASP A 216 22.22 -15.27 8.32
CA ASP A 216 22.06 -15.09 6.88
C ASP A 216 21.25 -13.83 6.56
N ARG A 217 20.20 -13.57 7.33
CA ARG A 217 19.40 -12.33 7.22
C ARG A 217 20.23 -11.09 7.59
N LEU A 218 21.04 -11.16 8.65
CA LEU A 218 21.91 -10.06 9.07
C LEU A 218 23.04 -9.83 8.04
N LEU A 219 23.69 -10.89 7.58
CA LEU A 219 24.73 -10.81 6.54
C LEU A 219 24.18 -10.19 5.26
N ARG A 220 23.01 -10.62 4.79
CA ARG A 220 22.38 -10.01 3.62
C ARG A 220 22.04 -8.55 3.85
N SER A 221 21.52 -8.19 5.03
CA SER A 221 21.24 -6.78 5.36
C SER A 221 22.49 -5.91 5.40
N LEU A 222 23.68 -6.50 5.54
CA LEU A 222 24.97 -5.80 5.56
C LEU A 222 25.69 -5.84 4.22
N THR A 223 25.47 -6.87 3.40
CA THR A 223 26.22 -7.12 2.16
C THR A 223 25.43 -6.84 0.88
N GLU A 224 24.09 -6.91 0.94
CA GLU A 224 23.24 -6.62 -0.21
C GLU A 224 23.23 -5.10 -0.46
N PRO A 225 23.34 -4.61 -1.72
CA PRO A 225 23.21 -3.19 -2.02
C PRO A 225 21.90 -2.60 -1.49
N LEU A 226 21.93 -1.37 -0.99
CA LEU A 226 20.76 -0.68 -0.41
C LEU A 226 19.56 -0.69 -1.34
N ALA A 227 19.76 -0.50 -2.63
CA ALA A 227 18.76 -0.57 -3.68
C ALA A 227 17.99 -1.92 -3.71
N ARG A 228 18.69 -3.02 -3.47
CA ARG A 228 18.09 -4.37 -3.45
C ARG A 228 17.47 -4.76 -2.11
N ARG A 229 17.83 -4.06 -1.03
CA ARG A 229 17.27 -4.33 0.30
C ARG A 229 15.84 -3.80 0.45
N TYR A 230 15.52 -2.75 -0.28
CA TYR A 230 14.19 -2.17 -0.22
C TYR A 230 13.21 -2.98 -1.06
N ARG A 231 12.30 -3.59 -0.37
CA ARG A 231 11.15 -4.26 -0.95
C ARG A 231 9.92 -3.58 -0.37
N THR A 232 9.30 -2.78 -1.18
CA THR A 232 8.13 -1.96 -0.90
C THR A 232 6.96 -2.82 -0.46
N ILE A 233 6.75 -3.89 -1.17
CA ILE A 233 5.58 -4.73 -1.06
C ILE A 233 5.68 -5.57 0.21
N PRO A 234 4.62 -5.65 1.04
CA PRO A 234 4.54 -6.61 2.13
C PRO A 234 4.84 -7.99 1.56
N ASN A 235 6.03 -8.47 1.81
CA ASN A 235 6.49 -9.74 1.26
C ASN A 235 5.80 -10.87 2.03
N VAL A 236 4.61 -11.24 1.59
CA VAL A 236 3.80 -12.30 2.18
C VAL A 236 4.57 -13.62 2.14
N PHE A 237 5.35 -13.81 1.06
CA PHE A 237 6.26 -14.93 0.88
C PHE A 237 7.69 -14.40 0.70
N ASP A 238 8.51 -14.48 1.76
CA ASP A 238 9.91 -14.09 1.68
C ASP A 238 10.62 -14.90 0.60
N VAL A 239 11.31 -14.22 -0.32
CA VAL A 239 12.09 -14.84 -1.42
C VAL A 239 13.06 -15.90 -0.90
N LEU A 240 13.58 -15.73 0.32
CA LEU A 240 14.45 -16.73 0.96
C LEU A 240 13.75 -18.06 1.24
N LEU A 241 12.43 -18.03 1.35
CA LEU A 241 11.64 -19.24 1.59
C LEU A 241 11.17 -19.89 0.29
N HIS A 242 11.34 -19.26 -0.87
CA HIS A 242 10.88 -19.81 -2.16
C HIS A 242 11.35 -21.25 -2.41
N PRO A 243 12.63 -21.63 -2.19
CA PRO A 243 13.06 -23.00 -2.38
C PRO A 243 12.40 -24.03 -1.45
N THR A 244 11.90 -23.59 -0.30
CA THR A 244 11.19 -24.45 0.67
C THR A 244 9.68 -24.47 0.48
N LEU A 245 9.14 -23.51 -0.28
CA LEU A 245 7.71 -23.36 -0.53
C LEU A 245 7.30 -23.94 -1.88
N PHE A 246 8.02 -23.56 -2.93
CA PHE A 246 7.65 -23.85 -4.31
C PHE A 246 8.32 -25.13 -4.84
N THR A 247 7.67 -25.76 -5.81
CA THR A 247 8.25 -26.91 -6.51
C THR A 247 9.44 -26.49 -7.37
N PRO A 248 10.41 -27.38 -7.63
CA PRO A 248 11.51 -27.10 -8.54
C PRO A 248 11.03 -26.71 -9.95
N GLN A 249 9.99 -27.36 -10.44
CA GLN A 249 9.37 -27.08 -11.74
C GLN A 249 8.88 -25.63 -11.83
N PHE A 250 8.14 -25.18 -10.82
CA PHE A 250 7.66 -23.79 -10.77
C PHE A 250 8.79 -22.77 -10.69
N LEU A 251 9.83 -23.06 -9.90
CA LEU A 251 11.01 -22.18 -9.79
C LEU A 251 11.76 -22.07 -11.13
N VAL A 252 11.87 -23.16 -11.88
CA VAL A 252 12.47 -23.16 -13.23
C VAL A 252 11.57 -22.39 -14.21
N ALA A 253 10.26 -22.65 -14.22
CA ALA A 253 9.31 -21.96 -15.10
C ALA A 253 9.29 -20.44 -14.89
N THR A 254 9.54 -19.97 -13.67
CA THR A 254 9.54 -18.55 -13.31
C THR A 254 10.92 -17.92 -13.29
N SER A 255 12.00 -18.65 -13.57
CA SER A 255 13.39 -18.16 -13.47
C SER A 255 13.71 -17.00 -14.40
N ALA A 256 13.04 -16.91 -15.54
CA ALA A 256 13.18 -15.79 -16.50
C ALA A 256 12.33 -14.54 -16.14
N ALA A 257 11.44 -14.65 -15.15
CA ALA A 257 10.64 -13.50 -14.72
C ALA A 257 11.52 -12.50 -13.95
N PRO A 258 11.34 -11.19 -14.16
CA PRO A 258 12.06 -10.18 -13.40
C PRO A 258 11.81 -10.36 -11.90
N ASP A 259 12.86 -10.39 -11.10
CA ASP A 259 12.73 -10.33 -9.64
C ASP A 259 12.27 -8.93 -9.22
N VAL A 260 11.30 -8.87 -8.32
CA VAL A 260 10.77 -7.61 -7.77
C VAL A 260 11.89 -6.76 -7.17
N GLY A 261 12.91 -7.39 -6.56
CA GLY A 261 14.09 -6.69 -6.07
C GLY A 261 14.90 -5.99 -7.17
N THR A 262 14.91 -6.53 -8.37
CA THR A 262 15.56 -5.90 -9.54
C THR A 262 14.77 -4.67 -10.01
N LEU A 263 13.42 -4.75 -10.05
CA LEU A 263 12.56 -3.62 -10.39
C LEU A 263 12.70 -2.49 -9.35
N ALA A 264 12.68 -2.83 -8.07
CA ALA A 264 12.88 -1.86 -7.00
C ALA A 264 14.27 -1.22 -7.05
N ALA A 265 15.32 -1.99 -7.37
CA ALA A 265 16.68 -1.47 -7.53
C ALA A 265 16.77 -0.51 -8.72
N ALA A 266 16.15 -0.82 -9.84
CA ALA A 266 16.10 0.07 -11.00
C ALA A 266 15.42 1.40 -10.66
N ALA A 267 14.23 1.35 -10.04
CA ALA A 267 13.53 2.55 -9.59
C ALA A 267 14.33 3.36 -8.55
N PHE A 268 15.08 2.69 -7.66
CA PHE A 268 15.94 3.34 -6.69
C PHE A 268 17.11 4.09 -7.35
N GLU A 269 17.71 3.56 -8.41
CA GLU A 269 18.78 4.21 -9.16
C GLU A 269 18.27 5.32 -10.10
N GLU A 270 17.01 5.24 -10.53
CA GLU A 270 16.36 6.31 -11.30
C GLU A 270 16.15 7.58 -10.48
N ALA A 271 16.09 7.47 -9.13
CA ALA A 271 15.87 8.60 -8.26
C ALA A 271 17.09 9.55 -8.27
N ASN A 272 16.89 10.80 -8.70
CA ASN A 272 17.92 11.83 -8.80
C ASN A 272 18.18 12.55 -7.47
N SER A 273 18.23 11.82 -6.35
CA SER A 273 18.46 12.36 -5.02
C SER A 273 19.71 11.77 -4.35
N ALA A 274 20.44 12.60 -3.61
CA ALA A 274 21.49 12.17 -2.70
C ALA A 274 20.93 11.58 -1.40
N HIS A 275 19.68 11.87 -1.05
CA HIS A 275 19.02 11.45 0.18
C HIS A 275 18.39 10.08 0.05
N TYR A 276 18.74 9.18 0.97
CA TYR A 276 18.24 7.80 0.94
C TYR A 276 16.69 7.73 1.10
N LEU A 277 16.10 8.58 1.95
CA LEU A 277 14.64 8.62 2.11
C LEU A 277 13.94 8.96 0.81
N ASP A 278 14.40 9.97 0.07
CA ASP A 278 13.79 10.35 -1.21
C ASP A 278 13.82 9.21 -2.23
N ARG A 279 14.93 8.46 -2.30
CA ARG A 279 15.04 7.28 -3.16
C ARG A 279 14.02 6.21 -2.78
N LEU A 280 13.77 6.00 -1.47
CA LEU A 280 12.75 5.08 -1.00
C LEU A 280 11.34 5.55 -1.39
N LEU A 281 11.03 6.84 -1.20
CA LEU A 281 9.75 7.44 -1.61
C LEU A 281 9.56 7.34 -3.12
N HIS A 282 10.62 7.55 -3.90
CA HIS A 282 10.58 7.39 -5.35
C HIS A 282 10.23 5.96 -5.76
N VAL A 283 10.86 4.96 -5.15
CA VAL A 283 10.53 3.55 -5.42
C VAL A 283 9.05 3.27 -5.18
N ASP A 284 8.49 3.78 -4.06
CA ASP A 284 7.09 3.56 -3.73
C ASP A 284 6.14 4.30 -4.67
N THR A 285 6.45 5.54 -5.05
CA THR A 285 5.65 6.28 -6.04
C THR A 285 5.71 5.68 -7.44
N ARG A 286 6.76 4.91 -7.77
CA ARG A 286 6.93 4.25 -9.08
C ARG A 286 6.34 2.86 -9.16
N LEU A 287 6.30 2.12 -8.05
CA LEU A 287 5.91 0.71 -8.04
C LEU A 287 4.69 0.44 -7.15
N TRP A 288 4.81 0.74 -5.84
CA TRP A 288 3.77 0.42 -4.87
C TRP A 288 2.48 1.22 -5.08
N LEU A 289 2.63 2.53 -5.18
CA LEU A 289 1.49 3.45 -5.31
C LEU A 289 0.62 3.16 -6.54
N PRO A 290 1.17 3.05 -7.77
CA PRO A 290 0.35 2.83 -8.95
C PRO A 290 -0.18 1.40 -9.07
N ASP A 291 0.64 0.38 -8.74
CA ASP A 291 0.28 -1.01 -9.01
C ASP A 291 -0.57 -1.65 -7.89
N ASP A 292 -0.58 -1.06 -6.69
CA ASP A 292 -1.39 -1.53 -5.56
C ASP A 292 -2.43 -0.49 -5.13
N LEU A 293 -2.01 0.62 -4.54
CA LEU A 293 -2.91 1.55 -3.87
C LEU A 293 -3.88 2.24 -4.85
N LEU A 294 -3.38 2.79 -5.95
CA LEU A 294 -4.22 3.47 -6.94
C LEU A 294 -5.04 2.49 -7.76
N THR A 295 -4.48 1.32 -8.11
CA THR A 295 -5.24 0.24 -8.75
C THR A 295 -6.40 -0.21 -7.87
N LYS A 296 -6.17 -0.35 -6.56
CA LYS A 296 -7.21 -0.67 -5.57
C LYS A 296 -8.32 0.38 -5.58
N VAL A 297 -7.95 1.64 -5.36
CA VAL A 297 -8.93 2.72 -5.23
C VAL A 297 -9.72 2.88 -6.52
N ASP A 298 -9.05 3.02 -7.66
CA ASP A 298 -9.70 3.24 -8.95
C ASP A 298 -10.68 2.10 -9.29
N ARG A 299 -10.24 0.86 -9.27
CA ARG A 299 -11.09 -0.26 -9.65
C ARG A 299 -12.24 -0.51 -8.67
N ALA A 300 -11.96 -0.41 -7.37
CA ALA A 300 -12.98 -0.59 -6.35
C ALA A 300 -14.08 0.48 -6.43
N THR A 301 -13.73 1.74 -6.64
CA THR A 301 -14.69 2.83 -6.73
C THR A 301 -15.43 2.83 -8.08
N MET A 302 -14.70 2.65 -9.18
CA MET A 302 -15.29 2.63 -10.53
C MET A 302 -16.23 1.45 -10.77
N THR A 303 -16.10 0.35 -10.02
CA THR A 303 -17.08 -0.74 -10.02
C THR A 303 -18.50 -0.28 -9.68
N HIS A 304 -18.61 0.82 -8.95
CA HIS A 304 -19.87 1.45 -8.58
C HIS A 304 -20.10 2.80 -9.26
N SER A 305 -19.31 3.17 -10.28
CA SER A 305 -19.35 4.48 -10.93
C SER A 305 -19.19 5.64 -9.95
N LEU A 306 -18.31 5.46 -8.96
CA LEU A 306 -17.90 6.48 -8.00
C LEU A 306 -16.48 6.94 -8.37
N GLU A 307 -16.28 8.22 -8.63
CA GLU A 307 -14.97 8.78 -8.92
C GLU A 307 -14.22 9.07 -7.61
N ALA A 308 -13.02 8.53 -7.46
CA ALA A 308 -12.12 8.85 -6.35
C ALA A 308 -11.05 9.86 -6.77
N ARG A 309 -10.94 10.97 -6.06
CA ARG A 309 -9.91 12.00 -6.25
C ARG A 309 -8.91 11.97 -5.11
N VAL A 310 -7.64 12.21 -5.43
CA VAL A 310 -6.52 11.98 -4.51
C VAL A 310 -5.66 13.25 -4.40
N PRO A 311 -6.00 14.23 -3.55
CA PRO A 311 -5.33 15.54 -3.49
C PRO A 311 -3.83 15.46 -3.21
N TYR A 312 -3.36 14.51 -2.41
CA TYR A 312 -1.92 14.30 -2.16
C TYR A 312 -1.13 13.90 -3.40
N LEU A 313 -1.80 13.53 -4.50
CA LEU A 313 -1.19 13.09 -5.75
C LEU A 313 -1.42 14.05 -6.92
N ASP A 314 -1.92 15.27 -6.69
CA ASP A 314 -1.79 16.34 -7.68
C ASP A 314 -0.31 16.48 -8.05
N HIS A 315 0.01 16.46 -9.34
CA HIS A 315 1.40 16.43 -9.80
C HIS A 315 2.21 17.63 -9.30
N ARG A 316 1.61 18.82 -9.22
CA ARG A 316 2.26 20.05 -8.69
C ARG A 316 2.54 19.91 -7.22
N PHE A 317 1.59 19.36 -6.46
CA PHE A 317 1.78 19.07 -5.04
C PHE A 317 2.88 18.03 -4.81
N VAL A 318 2.92 16.96 -5.60
CA VAL A 318 3.99 15.95 -5.52
C VAL A 318 5.35 16.55 -5.85
N GLU A 319 5.44 17.38 -6.90
CA GLU A 319 6.67 18.09 -7.29
C GLU A 319 7.16 19.03 -6.17
N PHE A 320 6.25 19.79 -5.55
CA PHE A 320 6.58 20.60 -4.40
C PHE A 320 7.11 19.75 -3.24
N CYS A 321 6.41 18.67 -2.89
CA CYS A 321 6.79 17.78 -1.80
C CYS A 321 8.10 17.02 -2.06
N ALA A 322 8.42 16.70 -3.32
CA ALA A 322 9.69 16.09 -3.69
C ALA A 322 10.87 17.02 -3.40
N ARG A 323 10.67 18.34 -3.46
CA ARG A 323 11.67 19.38 -3.19
C ARG A 323 11.82 19.74 -1.71
N LEU A 324 10.94 19.27 -0.82
CA LEU A 324 11.09 19.47 0.63
C LEU A 324 12.30 18.67 1.16
N ASP A 325 12.98 19.22 2.14
CA ASP A 325 14.06 18.52 2.83
C ASP A 325 13.51 17.25 3.51
N PRO A 326 14.14 16.07 3.32
CA PRO A 326 13.68 14.82 3.90
C PRO A 326 13.55 14.82 5.43
N SER A 327 14.31 15.66 6.14
CA SER A 327 14.23 15.82 7.60
C SER A 327 12.90 16.41 8.06
N LEU A 328 12.20 17.15 7.18
CA LEU A 328 10.86 17.67 7.43
C LEU A 328 9.79 16.56 7.29
N LYS A 329 10.07 15.49 6.53
CA LYS A 329 9.13 14.37 6.37
C LYS A 329 9.21 13.39 7.52
N ILE A 330 10.42 12.97 7.92
CA ILE A 330 10.65 12.08 9.07
C ILE A 330 11.63 12.75 10.02
N ARG A 331 11.17 13.04 11.25
CA ARG A 331 11.99 13.66 12.29
C ARG A 331 12.06 12.77 13.53
N GLY A 332 13.23 12.22 13.80
CA GLY A 332 13.43 11.30 14.93
C GLY A 332 12.52 10.07 14.85
N THR A 333 11.50 10.02 15.71
CA THR A 333 10.48 8.96 15.72
C THR A 333 9.18 9.35 15.04
N THR A 334 9.05 10.60 14.62
CA THR A 334 7.81 11.15 14.04
C THR A 334 7.82 11.00 12.53
N HIS A 335 6.86 10.24 12.02
CA HIS A 335 6.52 10.14 10.60
C HIS A 335 5.60 11.27 10.18
N LYS A 336 5.65 11.66 8.89
CA LYS A 336 4.81 12.75 8.34
C LYS A 336 4.94 14.04 9.16
N HIS A 337 6.15 14.37 9.63
CA HIS A 337 6.35 15.45 10.60
C HIS A 337 5.72 16.76 10.12
N ILE A 338 6.08 17.23 8.94
CA ILE A 338 5.55 18.49 8.40
C ILE A 338 4.04 18.42 8.12
N LEU A 339 3.52 17.29 7.64
CA LEU A 339 2.08 17.12 7.41
C LEU A 339 1.30 17.21 8.72
N LYS A 340 1.85 16.67 9.81
CA LYS A 340 1.25 16.79 11.15
C LYS A 340 1.21 18.25 11.63
N ARG A 341 2.26 19.03 11.35
CA ARG A 341 2.28 20.46 11.66
C ARG A 341 1.18 21.23 10.91
N VAL A 342 0.95 20.90 9.64
CA VAL A 342 -0.20 21.45 8.89
C VAL A 342 -1.52 20.98 9.50
N ALA A 343 -1.64 19.68 9.77
CA ALA A 343 -2.89 19.11 10.29
C ALA A 343 -3.28 19.66 11.67
N GLU A 344 -2.34 20.06 12.51
CA GLU A 344 -2.60 20.71 13.80
C GLU A 344 -3.36 22.05 13.68
N ARG A 345 -3.44 22.64 12.47
CA ARG A 345 -4.24 23.83 12.18
C ARG A 345 -5.73 23.53 11.99
N TYR A 346 -6.05 22.28 11.64
CA TYR A 346 -7.38 21.83 11.23
C TYR A 346 -8.00 20.79 12.15
N LEU A 347 -7.18 20.00 12.81
CA LEU A 347 -7.60 18.83 13.58
C LEU A 347 -7.05 18.87 15.01
N PRO A 348 -7.80 18.35 16.00
CA PRO A 348 -7.33 18.19 17.37
C PRO A 348 -6.05 17.35 17.46
N ARG A 349 -5.19 17.70 18.42
CA ARG A 349 -3.89 17.04 18.61
C ARG A 349 -3.99 15.52 18.84
N GLU A 350 -5.03 15.06 19.53
CA GLU A 350 -5.27 13.64 19.76
C GLU A 350 -5.55 12.86 18.46
N ILE A 351 -6.12 13.47 17.45
CA ILE A 351 -6.28 12.89 16.11
C ILE A 351 -4.95 12.90 15.36
N VAL A 352 -4.25 14.04 15.38
CA VAL A 352 -3.00 14.24 14.63
C VAL A 352 -1.87 13.33 15.14
N HIS A 353 -1.77 13.13 16.45
CA HIS A 353 -0.68 12.35 17.06
C HIS A 353 -1.05 10.92 17.40
N ARG A 354 -2.23 10.47 17.01
CA ARG A 354 -2.61 9.06 17.11
C ARG A 354 -1.61 8.15 16.39
N GLY A 355 -1.38 6.97 16.93
CA GLY A 355 -0.61 5.94 16.24
C GLY A 355 -1.27 5.53 14.92
N LYS A 356 -0.48 5.40 13.85
CA LYS A 356 -1.00 4.94 12.56
C LYS A 356 -1.57 3.53 12.69
N GLN A 357 -2.78 3.35 12.22
CA GLN A 357 -3.41 2.07 11.99
C GLN A 357 -3.65 1.91 10.48
N GLY A 358 -3.40 0.73 9.93
CA GLY A 358 -3.69 0.45 8.53
C GLY A 358 -5.15 0.06 8.35
N PHE A 359 -5.72 0.40 7.21
CA PHE A 359 -7.05 -0.06 6.83
C PHE A 359 -6.96 -1.54 6.40
N VAL A 360 -7.21 -2.46 7.32
CA VAL A 360 -7.09 -3.91 7.11
C VAL A 360 -8.30 -4.63 7.67
N MET A 361 -8.72 -5.71 7.00
CA MET A 361 -9.76 -6.60 7.50
C MET A 361 -9.26 -7.43 8.70
N PRO A 362 -10.12 -7.84 9.63
CA PRO A 362 -9.76 -8.77 10.72
C PRO A 362 -9.64 -10.22 10.19
N LEU A 363 -8.73 -10.41 9.22
CA LEU A 363 -8.58 -11.69 8.51
C LEU A 363 -8.18 -12.85 9.43
N THR A 364 -7.45 -12.59 10.51
CA THR A 364 -7.03 -13.62 11.42
C THR A 364 -8.23 -14.34 12.03
N GLU A 365 -9.20 -13.56 12.50
CA GLU A 365 -10.43 -14.03 13.11
C GLU A 365 -11.37 -14.64 12.07
N TRP A 366 -11.52 -13.96 10.95
CA TRP A 366 -12.45 -14.38 9.90
C TRP A 366 -12.03 -15.67 9.20
N LEU A 367 -10.74 -15.85 8.90
CA LEU A 367 -10.21 -17.08 8.31
C LEU A 367 -10.17 -18.26 9.30
N ALA A 368 -10.06 -17.99 10.60
CA ALA A 368 -10.21 -19.01 11.60
C ALA A 368 -11.68 -19.38 11.87
N GLY A 369 -12.62 -18.48 11.58
CA GLY A 369 -14.06 -18.61 11.80
C GLY A 369 -14.85 -18.81 10.51
N ARG A 370 -15.67 -17.82 10.14
CA ARG A 370 -16.67 -17.89 9.06
C ARG A 370 -16.09 -18.19 7.67
N LEU A 371 -14.88 -17.72 7.37
CA LEU A 371 -14.21 -17.97 6.08
C LEU A 371 -13.39 -19.26 6.04
N HIS A 372 -13.48 -20.09 7.08
CA HIS A 372 -12.70 -21.33 7.18
C HIS A 372 -13.00 -22.32 6.03
N GLY A 373 -14.27 -22.46 5.66
CA GLY A 373 -14.71 -23.34 4.57
C GLY A 373 -14.10 -22.97 3.22
N GLU A 374 -13.94 -21.67 2.95
CA GLU A 374 -13.27 -21.16 1.75
C GLU A 374 -11.82 -21.63 1.64
N LEU A 375 -11.11 -21.65 2.76
CA LEU A 375 -9.72 -22.14 2.79
C LEU A 375 -9.64 -23.63 2.50
N ASP A 376 -10.56 -24.45 3.02
CA ASP A 376 -10.57 -25.89 2.76
C ASP A 376 -10.89 -26.22 1.31
N GLU A 377 -11.89 -25.56 0.76
CA GLU A 377 -12.29 -25.75 -0.62
C GLU A 377 -11.21 -25.33 -1.62
N HIS A 378 -10.63 -24.14 -1.40
CA HIS A 378 -9.73 -23.53 -2.39
C HIS A 378 -8.26 -23.94 -2.20
N LEU A 379 -7.80 -24.16 -0.98
CA LEU A 379 -6.39 -24.50 -0.72
C LEU A 379 -6.16 -25.99 -0.45
N GLY A 380 -7.23 -26.77 -0.27
CA GLY A 380 -7.17 -28.22 -0.07
C GLY A 380 -6.80 -29.00 -1.33
N ALA A 381 -6.91 -30.34 -1.25
CA ALA A 381 -6.52 -31.27 -2.31
C ALA A 381 -7.22 -31.03 -3.66
N GLY A 382 -8.44 -30.49 -3.66
CA GLY A 382 -9.20 -30.17 -4.87
C GLY A 382 -8.92 -28.79 -5.46
N GLY A 383 -8.15 -27.94 -4.76
CA GLY A 383 -7.86 -26.56 -5.14
C GLY A 383 -6.39 -26.31 -5.51
N LEU A 384 -5.82 -25.27 -4.96
CA LEU A 384 -4.46 -24.79 -5.26
C LEU A 384 -3.37 -25.88 -5.07
N ALA A 385 -3.57 -26.83 -4.15
CA ALA A 385 -2.62 -27.90 -3.90
C ALA A 385 -2.34 -28.76 -5.15
N ARG A 386 -3.33 -28.98 -6.02
CA ARG A 386 -3.20 -29.81 -7.25
C ARG A 386 -2.50 -29.09 -8.40
N ARG A 387 -2.28 -27.77 -8.31
CA ARG A 387 -1.72 -26.99 -9.42
C ARG A 387 -0.20 -27.11 -9.57
N GLY A 388 0.47 -27.84 -8.69
CA GLY A 388 1.92 -28.05 -8.79
C GLY A 388 2.81 -26.85 -8.45
N LEU A 389 2.25 -25.77 -7.89
CA LEU A 389 3.01 -24.61 -7.49
C LEU A 389 3.85 -24.85 -6.23
N PHE A 390 3.24 -25.50 -5.23
CA PHE A 390 3.80 -25.66 -3.90
C PHE A 390 4.30 -27.08 -3.69
N ARG A 391 5.37 -27.23 -2.92
CA ARG A 391 5.84 -28.53 -2.44
C ARG A 391 4.75 -29.20 -1.62
N GLU A 392 4.73 -30.55 -1.67
CA GLU A 392 3.78 -31.36 -0.92
C GLU A 392 3.76 -30.96 0.58
N GLY A 393 2.58 -30.92 1.15
CA GLY A 393 2.36 -30.62 2.58
C GLY A 393 2.53 -29.15 2.99
N VAL A 394 3.04 -28.27 2.12
CA VAL A 394 3.24 -26.84 2.48
C VAL A 394 1.92 -26.17 2.82
N LEU A 395 0.92 -26.27 1.95
CA LEU A 395 -0.39 -25.63 2.16
C LEU A 395 -1.09 -26.20 3.39
N ALA A 396 -1.07 -27.53 3.55
CA ALA A 396 -1.65 -28.21 4.72
C ALA A 396 -0.98 -27.74 6.03
N ARG A 397 0.34 -27.54 6.03
CA ARG A 397 1.07 -27.02 7.16
C ARG A 397 0.66 -25.57 7.50
N LEU A 398 0.59 -24.68 6.50
CA LEU A 398 0.16 -23.28 6.71
C LEU A 398 -1.24 -23.22 7.31
N LEU A 399 -2.17 -24.01 6.77
CA LEU A 399 -3.54 -24.11 7.30
C LEU A 399 -3.54 -24.61 8.75
N ALA A 400 -2.83 -25.73 9.03
CA ALA A 400 -2.77 -26.30 10.36
C ALA A 400 -2.12 -25.40 11.41
N GLU A 401 -1.04 -24.69 11.06
CA GLU A 401 -0.37 -23.74 11.95
C GLU A 401 -1.28 -22.57 12.29
N HIS A 402 -1.99 -22.02 11.28
CA HIS A 402 -2.92 -20.91 11.46
C HIS A 402 -4.12 -21.29 12.35
N ARG A 403 -4.78 -22.43 12.05
CA ARG A 403 -5.92 -22.93 12.81
C ARG A 403 -5.61 -23.23 14.27
N ARG A 404 -4.41 -23.74 14.53
CA ARG A 404 -3.96 -24.03 15.92
C ARG A 404 -3.43 -22.79 16.66
N GLY A 405 -3.49 -21.62 16.05
CA GLY A 405 -2.93 -20.38 16.61
C GLY A 405 -1.41 -20.41 16.83
N ARG A 406 -0.70 -21.39 16.23
CA ARG A 406 0.76 -21.52 16.38
C ARG A 406 1.51 -20.40 15.66
N ARG A 407 1.01 -19.99 14.49
CA ARG A 407 1.53 -18.87 13.70
C ARG A 407 0.38 -18.20 12.97
N ASN A 408 0.42 -16.86 12.92
CA ASN A 408 -0.51 -16.12 12.09
C ASN A 408 -0.05 -16.16 10.63
N HIS A 409 -0.85 -16.81 9.80
CA HIS A 409 -0.66 -16.90 8.35
C HIS A 409 -1.78 -16.21 7.57
N ALA A 410 -2.60 -15.38 8.22
CA ALA A 410 -3.80 -14.80 7.60
C ALA A 410 -3.52 -14.13 6.25
N GLY A 411 -2.52 -13.24 6.18
CA GLY A 411 -2.17 -12.58 4.91
C GLY A 411 -1.71 -13.54 3.81
N ARG A 412 -1.00 -14.64 4.18
CA ARG A 412 -0.58 -15.67 3.21
C ARG A 412 -1.76 -16.47 2.70
N LEU A 413 -2.61 -16.92 3.60
CA LEU A 413 -3.79 -17.72 3.25
C LEU A 413 -4.77 -16.90 2.41
N TRP A 414 -4.93 -15.62 2.73
CA TRP A 414 -5.69 -14.68 1.92
C TRP A 414 -5.16 -14.55 0.50
N ALA A 415 -3.87 -14.28 0.33
CA ALA A 415 -3.26 -14.17 -0.99
C ALA A 415 -3.39 -15.45 -1.81
N LEU A 416 -3.25 -16.62 -1.17
CA LEU A 416 -3.43 -17.92 -1.82
C LEU A 416 -4.89 -18.20 -2.18
N LEU A 417 -5.84 -17.82 -1.35
CA LEU A 417 -7.27 -17.92 -1.62
C LEU A 417 -7.64 -17.10 -2.85
N ILE A 418 -7.20 -15.85 -2.93
CA ILE A 418 -7.43 -14.98 -4.08
C ILE A 418 -6.78 -15.55 -5.35
N LEU A 419 -5.56 -16.06 -5.24
CA LEU A 419 -4.87 -16.69 -6.36
C LEU A 419 -5.64 -17.89 -6.92
N GLU A 420 -6.14 -18.80 -6.05
CA GLU A 420 -6.91 -19.95 -6.51
C GLU A 420 -8.27 -19.57 -7.10
N ARG A 421 -8.97 -18.60 -6.50
CA ARG A 421 -10.23 -18.08 -7.07
C ARG A 421 -10.00 -17.46 -8.44
N TRP A 422 -8.91 -16.71 -8.61
CA TRP A 422 -8.52 -16.16 -9.90
C TRP A 422 -8.21 -17.28 -10.92
N PHE A 423 -7.47 -18.33 -10.54
CA PHE A 423 -7.22 -19.47 -11.42
C PHE A 423 -8.52 -20.17 -11.83
N ARG A 424 -9.44 -20.40 -10.90
CA ARG A 424 -10.73 -21.00 -11.22
C ARG A 424 -11.52 -20.17 -12.23
N ARG A 425 -11.41 -18.86 -12.16
CA ARG A 425 -12.14 -17.95 -13.04
C ARG A 425 -11.50 -17.82 -14.42
N TYR A 426 -10.20 -17.60 -14.51
CA TYR A 426 -9.51 -17.21 -15.74
C TYR A 426 -8.63 -18.30 -16.36
N ALA A 427 -8.19 -19.27 -15.59
CA ALA A 427 -7.31 -20.35 -16.03
C ALA A 427 -7.60 -21.67 -15.29
N PRO A 428 -8.83 -22.22 -15.38
CA PRO A 428 -9.26 -23.35 -14.53
C PRO A 428 -8.44 -24.61 -14.75
N SER A 429 -7.96 -24.86 -15.96
CA SER A 429 -7.14 -26.02 -16.31
C SER A 429 -5.64 -25.83 -16.12
N TRP A 430 -5.20 -24.61 -15.73
CA TRP A 430 -3.78 -24.34 -15.59
C TRP A 430 -3.16 -25.08 -14.39
N SER A 431 -2.03 -25.74 -14.65
CA SER A 431 -1.18 -26.36 -13.64
C SER A 431 0.29 -26.23 -14.05
N CYS A 432 1.19 -26.28 -13.08
CA CYS A 432 2.63 -26.37 -13.30
C CYS A 432 3.00 -27.88 -13.36
N ALA A 433 2.59 -28.55 -14.44
CA ALA A 433 2.90 -29.96 -14.67
C ALA A 433 4.28 -30.11 -15.33
#